data_4d260d30f85a56d37bb889f987394682
#
_entry.id   4d260d30f85a56d37bb889f987394682
#
_cell.length_a   1.000
_cell.length_b   1.000
_cell.length_c   1.000
_cell.angle_alpha   90.00
_cell.angle_beta   90.00
_cell.angle_gamma   90.00
#
_symmetry.space_group_name_H-M   'P 1'
#
loop_
_entity.id
_entity.type
_entity.pdbx_description
1 polymer ?
#
loop_
_entity_poly.entity_id
_entity_poly.type
_entity_poly.pdbx_seq_one_letter_code
_entity_poly.pdbx_strand_id
1 'polypeptide(L)'
;VISPVDSATADSRGTPSAVKRALVLLLLVGCNAEGPMREPHPVSVRDELRPTDTSSGEMWRFLPSDTVERYDAPDGGYRVHFTRLAKNAVPATDVNADGTPDLVEAVASVYVEVGAKYHGELGFRRPANDVALASNGGSDRFDIYLVDFAFSADGAFRTDACTGEKCIGYVVQENDFVGYNYPNATVATRILGSHEYFHAVQAAYDNNQGANFSEGTAVWATEHFDPTTNDFEGFLPQFLARPDRSLDTAPTGPVSGYAYGSALFFEFLSQKYGVPIVRKLLERTENGSGHPSEPADAANPRWLVQLDAILKADHQSSFAEAFHTFIYWNFFTGPAADATKSYANGAAYPAPMMTTVAAPYRVDNQRVFYAASAWFQVPAAGRATMGAQLVDDPATAEDETAGMALVIAVRRGGVNSLALPITDVKSAATFDTSGAATLVVAVVNTAREGNAGVLSKRPGLCIGSPDELSACASALRPAPDAGIPDAGVPDAGLPDSGIPDAGTPDAGTADAGIPDSGVTAVDPPKGCGCSTASPALGALLVLASALRRRYAAAN
;
A
#
# COMPACT_ATOMS: atom_id res chain seq x y z
N VAL A 1 -9.79 -33.60 -48.93
CA VAL A 1 -9.59 -33.51 -50.37
C VAL A 1 -9.13 -32.11 -50.71
N ILE A 2 -7.83 -32.03 -51.08
CA ILE A 2 -7.19 -31.02 -51.97
C ILE A 2 -6.83 -29.67 -51.37
N SER A 3 -5.53 -29.51 -51.03
CA SER A 3 -4.68 -28.30 -51.21
C SER A 3 -4.30 -28.19 -52.72
N PRO A 4 -3.39 -27.25 -53.15
CA PRO A 4 -2.98 -25.88 -52.87
C PRO A 4 -2.89 -25.04 -54.19
N VAL A 5 -2.38 -23.79 -54.15
CA VAL A 5 -1.56 -23.11 -55.19
C VAL A 5 -1.11 -21.75 -54.70
N ASP A 6 0.16 -21.57 -54.49
CA ASP A 6 1.26 -20.83 -55.11
C ASP A 6 1.15 -19.29 -55.32
N SER A 7 2.12 -18.66 -54.68
CA SER A 7 3.17 -17.68 -55.10
C SER A 7 2.82 -16.49 -55.98
N ALA A 8 3.26 -15.33 -55.50
CA ALA A 8 4.02 -14.34 -56.31
C ALA A 8 4.71 -13.28 -55.46
N THR A 9 5.97 -13.17 -55.68
CA THR A 9 6.95 -12.18 -55.21
C THR A 9 6.73 -10.80 -55.82
N ALA A 10 6.97 -9.73 -55.06
CA ALA A 10 7.46 -8.47 -55.60
C ALA A 10 8.26 -7.68 -54.56
N ASP A 11 9.48 -7.46 -54.90
CA ASP A 11 10.53 -6.66 -54.29
C ASP A 11 10.24 -5.16 -54.47
N SER A 12 10.37 -4.31 -53.46
CA SER A 12 10.71 -2.91 -53.66
C SER A 12 11.34 -2.33 -52.38
N ARG A 13 12.60 -1.98 -52.54
CA ARG A 13 13.48 -1.28 -51.61
C ARG A 13 12.93 0.12 -51.31
N GLY A 14 12.89 0.49 -50.01
CA GLY A 14 12.65 1.85 -49.54
C GLY A 14 13.49 2.09 -48.29
N THR A 15 14.40 3.04 -48.38
CA THR A 15 15.39 3.49 -47.38
C THR A 15 14.77 3.95 -46.07
N PRO A 16 15.44 3.76 -44.92
CA PRO A 16 14.91 4.14 -43.60
C PRO A 16 15.12 5.63 -43.33
N SER A 17 14.03 6.32 -43.06
CA SER A 17 14.00 7.68 -42.51
C SER A 17 14.37 7.64 -41.03
N ALA A 18 15.38 8.45 -40.65
CA ALA A 18 15.89 8.61 -39.30
C ALA A 18 14.84 9.27 -38.38
N VAL A 19 14.28 8.50 -37.46
CA VAL A 19 13.46 9.04 -36.38
C VAL A 19 14.42 9.51 -35.28
N LYS A 20 14.51 10.83 -35.09
CA LYS A 20 15.21 11.49 -33.99
C LYS A 20 14.59 11.07 -32.66
N ARG A 21 15.30 10.32 -31.87
CA ARG A 21 14.97 10.08 -30.46
C ARG A 21 15.23 11.37 -29.69
N ALA A 22 14.19 12.04 -29.25
CA ALA A 22 14.26 13.08 -28.24
C ALA A 22 14.43 12.40 -26.87
N LEU A 23 15.63 12.49 -26.32
CA LEU A 23 15.95 12.06 -24.96
C LEU A 23 15.42 13.14 -24.01
N VAL A 24 14.26 12.93 -23.40
CA VAL A 24 13.78 13.79 -22.30
C VAL A 24 14.50 13.36 -21.03
N LEU A 25 15.51 14.16 -20.65
CA LEU A 25 16.22 14.03 -19.40
C LEU A 25 15.32 14.61 -18.29
N LEU A 26 14.59 13.76 -17.56
CA LEU A 26 13.94 14.15 -16.33
C LEU A 26 15.00 14.26 -15.23
N LEU A 27 15.35 15.51 -14.90
CA LEU A 27 16.10 15.85 -13.70
C LEU A 27 15.23 15.53 -12.48
N LEU A 28 15.47 14.39 -11.83
CA LEU A 28 14.98 14.11 -10.50
C LEU A 28 15.79 14.99 -9.52
N VAL A 29 15.23 16.15 -9.18
CA VAL A 29 15.66 16.88 -7.99
C VAL A 29 15.10 16.14 -6.78
N GLY A 30 15.94 15.36 -6.14
CA GLY A 30 15.63 14.75 -4.85
C GLY A 30 15.61 15.82 -3.77
N CYS A 31 14.44 16.27 -3.35
CA CYS A 31 14.28 16.94 -2.06
C CYS A 31 14.18 15.85 -0.99
N ASN A 32 15.30 15.57 -0.32
CA ASN A 32 15.30 14.97 1.00
C ASN A 32 14.79 16.04 1.98
N ALA A 33 13.50 16.04 2.25
CA ALA A 33 12.92 16.71 3.40
C ALA A 33 12.38 15.61 4.32
N GLU A 34 13.20 15.16 5.27
CA GLU A 34 12.72 14.51 6.48
C GLU A 34 11.96 15.58 7.27
N GLY A 35 10.65 15.64 7.08
CA GLY A 35 9.77 16.45 7.90
C GLY A 35 9.60 15.75 9.26
N PRO A 36 9.55 16.51 10.38
CA PRO A 36 9.24 15.98 11.69
C PRO A 36 7.87 15.28 11.66
N MET A 37 7.73 14.18 12.44
CA MET A 37 6.45 13.50 12.64
C MET A 37 5.37 14.54 12.94
N ARG A 38 4.29 14.48 12.19
CA ARG A 38 3.17 15.41 12.26
C ARG A 38 2.59 15.40 13.67
N GLU A 39 2.58 16.57 14.32
CA GLU A 39 1.77 16.76 15.50
C GLU A 39 0.30 16.48 15.17
N PRO A 40 -0.48 15.90 16.10
CA PRO A 40 -1.90 15.68 15.90
C PRO A 40 -2.56 17.04 15.63
N HIS A 41 -3.12 17.19 14.44
CA HIS A 41 -3.86 18.39 14.10
C HIS A 41 -5.12 18.50 14.99
N PRO A 42 -5.39 19.65 15.57
CA PRO A 42 -6.68 19.87 16.22
C PRO A 42 -7.78 19.63 15.18
N VAL A 43 -8.76 18.81 15.55
CA VAL A 43 -9.93 18.48 14.75
C VAL A 43 -10.60 19.78 14.32
N SER A 44 -10.41 20.18 13.07
CA SER A 44 -11.27 21.18 12.47
C SER A 44 -12.53 20.46 12.01
N VAL A 45 -13.62 20.65 12.71
CA VAL A 45 -14.95 20.38 12.16
C VAL A 45 -15.06 21.22 10.90
N ARG A 46 -14.77 20.62 9.73
CA ARG A 46 -15.14 21.20 8.46
C ARG A 46 -16.52 20.63 8.18
N ASP A 47 -17.55 21.47 8.24
CA ASP A 47 -18.79 21.19 7.55
C ASP A 47 -18.44 21.08 6.06
N GLU A 48 -18.08 19.89 5.60
CA GLU A 48 -17.93 19.65 4.17
C GLU A 48 -19.32 19.75 3.55
N LEU A 49 -19.45 20.69 2.64
CA LEU A 49 -20.74 21.00 2.01
C LEU A 49 -21.09 19.86 1.05
N ARG A 50 -22.28 19.30 1.19
CA ARG A 50 -22.75 18.17 0.40
C ARG A 50 -22.96 18.55 -1.08
N PRO A 51 -23.05 17.56 -2.00
CA PRO A 51 -23.28 17.82 -3.43
C PRO A 51 -24.53 18.67 -3.74
N THR A 52 -25.50 18.73 -2.82
CA THR A 52 -26.70 19.58 -2.90
C THR A 52 -26.48 21.02 -2.50
N ASP A 53 -25.35 21.33 -1.84
CA ASP A 53 -25.06 22.68 -1.38
C ASP A 53 -24.37 23.48 -2.50
N THR A 54 -25.17 24.24 -3.24
CA THR A 54 -24.72 24.94 -4.46
C THR A 54 -23.66 26.00 -4.21
N SER A 55 -23.49 26.45 -2.97
CA SER A 55 -22.42 27.38 -2.54
C SER A 55 -21.10 26.66 -2.24
N SER A 56 -21.07 25.33 -2.24
CA SER A 56 -19.90 24.55 -1.95
C SER A 56 -18.82 24.72 -3.04
N GLY A 57 -17.56 24.67 -2.64
CA GLY A 57 -16.43 24.49 -3.55
C GLY A 57 -16.25 23.04 -4.00
N GLU A 58 -17.20 22.14 -3.69
CA GLU A 58 -17.14 20.71 -4.02
C GLU A 58 -17.06 20.51 -5.52
N MET A 59 -16.14 19.66 -5.96
CA MET A 59 -15.92 19.37 -7.37
C MET A 59 -17.09 18.56 -7.95
N TRP A 60 -17.57 17.57 -7.21
CA TRP A 60 -18.63 16.65 -7.62
C TRP A 60 -19.93 17.05 -6.95
N ARG A 61 -20.71 17.90 -7.64
CA ARG A 61 -21.94 18.50 -7.11
C ARG A 61 -23.01 18.63 -8.18
N PHE A 62 -24.24 18.72 -7.73
CA PHE A 62 -25.34 19.15 -8.58
C PHE A 62 -25.17 20.60 -9.03
N LEU A 63 -25.70 20.92 -10.20
CA LEU A 63 -25.75 22.29 -10.69
C LEU A 63 -26.86 23.05 -9.95
N PRO A 64 -26.75 24.40 -9.82
CA PRO A 64 -27.86 25.21 -9.26
C PRO A 64 -29.18 25.09 -10.03
N SER A 65 -29.14 24.65 -11.30
CA SER A 65 -30.30 24.41 -12.14
C SER A 65 -30.90 23.01 -11.98
N ASP A 66 -30.20 22.09 -11.30
CA ASP A 66 -30.66 20.72 -11.15
C ASP A 66 -31.80 20.65 -10.13
N THR A 67 -32.86 19.93 -10.47
CA THR A 67 -33.87 19.50 -9.49
C THR A 67 -33.41 18.17 -8.92
N VAL A 68 -33.00 18.17 -7.66
CA VAL A 68 -32.53 16.95 -6.99
C VAL A 68 -33.74 16.19 -6.43
N GLU A 69 -33.93 14.98 -6.92
CA GLU A 69 -34.90 14.01 -6.46
C GLU A 69 -34.24 13.07 -5.43
N ARG A 70 -35.07 12.32 -4.69
CA ARG A 70 -34.63 11.40 -3.64
C ARG A 70 -35.39 10.09 -3.76
N TYR A 71 -34.71 8.99 -3.57
CA TYR A 71 -35.27 7.67 -3.47
C TYR A 71 -34.79 6.99 -2.18
N ASP A 72 -35.73 6.59 -1.33
CA ASP A 72 -35.44 5.88 -0.08
C ASP A 72 -35.48 4.38 -0.35
N ALA A 73 -34.37 3.69 -0.04
CA ALA A 73 -34.34 2.24 -0.12
C ALA A 73 -35.42 1.60 0.78
N PRO A 74 -36.02 0.50 0.34
CA PRO A 74 -37.15 -0.12 1.08
C PRO A 74 -36.82 -0.57 2.50
N ASP A 75 -35.54 -0.87 2.80
CA ASP A 75 -35.08 -1.24 4.14
C ASP A 75 -34.98 -0.03 5.09
N GLY A 76 -35.10 1.19 4.55
CA GLY A 76 -35.01 2.44 5.31
C GLY A 76 -33.57 2.88 5.68
N GLY A 77 -32.53 2.14 5.28
CA GLY A 77 -31.15 2.42 5.67
C GLY A 77 -30.42 3.42 4.77
N TYR A 78 -30.85 3.55 3.52
CA TYR A 78 -30.13 4.30 2.48
C TYR A 78 -31.05 5.26 1.74
N ARG A 79 -30.48 6.37 1.24
CA ARG A 79 -31.13 7.35 0.40
C ARG A 79 -30.27 7.70 -0.79
N VAL A 80 -30.83 7.59 -2.00
CA VAL A 80 -30.17 7.97 -3.25
C VAL A 80 -30.69 9.34 -3.69
N HIS A 81 -29.77 10.28 -3.88
CA HIS A 81 -30.01 11.61 -4.43
C HIS A 81 -29.59 11.63 -5.90
N PHE A 82 -30.48 12.08 -6.77
CA PHE A 82 -30.24 12.07 -8.20
C PHE A 82 -30.96 13.24 -8.90
N THR A 83 -30.65 13.47 -10.16
CA THR A 83 -31.38 14.42 -11.03
C THR A 83 -31.63 13.80 -12.39
N ARG A 84 -32.64 14.32 -13.09
CA ARG A 84 -32.93 13.98 -14.49
C ARG A 84 -32.44 15.05 -15.45
N LEU A 85 -31.65 16.00 -15.00
CA LEU A 85 -31.30 17.21 -15.73
C LEU A 85 -29.79 17.31 -15.99
N ALA A 86 -29.48 17.84 -17.15
CA ALA A 86 -28.14 18.24 -17.56
C ALA A 86 -27.10 17.11 -17.45
N LYS A 87 -25.85 17.45 -17.09
CA LYS A 87 -24.74 16.51 -17.05
C LYS A 87 -24.86 15.46 -15.94
N ASN A 88 -25.54 15.80 -14.85
CA ASN A 88 -25.76 14.90 -13.71
C ASN A 88 -26.98 13.99 -13.87
N ALA A 89 -27.66 14.05 -15.04
CA ALA A 89 -28.86 13.25 -15.27
C ALA A 89 -28.55 11.75 -15.22
N VAL A 90 -29.29 11.02 -14.40
CA VAL A 90 -29.28 9.54 -14.47
C VAL A 90 -29.99 9.05 -15.74
N PRO A 91 -29.70 7.84 -16.25
CA PRO A 91 -30.43 7.23 -17.33
C PRO A 91 -31.96 7.20 -17.05
N ALA A 92 -32.74 7.60 -18.03
CA ALA A 92 -34.20 7.74 -17.87
C ALA A 92 -34.96 6.42 -17.99
N THR A 93 -34.29 5.28 -18.13
CA THR A 93 -34.93 3.95 -18.21
C THR A 93 -35.70 3.68 -16.94
N ASP A 94 -36.97 3.27 -17.09
CA ASP A 94 -37.90 2.93 -16.03
C ASP A 94 -38.83 1.81 -16.60
N VAL A 95 -38.35 0.55 -16.45
CA VAL A 95 -38.99 -0.63 -17.06
C VAL A 95 -40.28 -1.01 -16.35
N ASN A 96 -40.31 -0.82 -15.02
CA ASN A 96 -41.50 -1.14 -14.21
C ASN A 96 -42.55 -0.02 -14.23
N ALA A 97 -42.23 1.16 -14.77
CA ALA A 97 -43.08 2.34 -14.92
C ALA A 97 -43.64 2.87 -13.58
N ASP A 98 -42.86 2.78 -12.51
CA ASP A 98 -43.22 3.30 -11.19
C ASP A 98 -42.83 4.77 -10.96
N GLY A 99 -42.09 5.34 -11.91
CA GLY A 99 -41.62 6.73 -11.90
C GLY A 99 -40.22 6.90 -11.36
N THR A 100 -39.55 5.84 -10.91
CA THR A 100 -38.16 5.84 -10.47
C THR A 100 -37.25 5.28 -11.59
N PRO A 101 -36.10 5.90 -11.92
CA PRO A 101 -35.16 5.31 -12.88
C PRO A 101 -34.60 3.97 -12.39
N ASP A 102 -34.55 2.95 -13.24
CA ASP A 102 -34.03 1.61 -12.92
C ASP A 102 -32.62 1.66 -12.28
N LEU A 103 -31.74 2.59 -12.71
CA LEU A 103 -30.41 2.72 -12.12
C LEU A 103 -30.48 3.17 -10.66
N VAL A 104 -31.37 4.08 -10.31
CA VAL A 104 -31.54 4.58 -8.94
C VAL A 104 -31.99 3.46 -8.01
N GLU A 105 -32.93 2.63 -8.47
CA GLU A 105 -33.39 1.45 -7.72
C GLU A 105 -32.28 0.40 -7.58
N ALA A 106 -31.53 0.16 -8.66
CA ALA A 106 -30.40 -0.76 -8.65
C ALA A 106 -29.30 -0.30 -7.68
N VAL A 107 -28.97 0.99 -7.66
CA VAL A 107 -28.02 1.56 -6.69
C VAL A 107 -28.53 1.32 -5.27
N ALA A 108 -29.77 1.70 -4.97
CA ALA A 108 -30.34 1.52 -3.63
C ALA A 108 -30.31 0.04 -3.20
N SER A 109 -30.69 -0.88 -4.11
CA SER A 109 -30.65 -2.33 -3.85
C SER A 109 -29.26 -2.83 -3.53
N VAL A 110 -28.23 -2.39 -4.29
CA VAL A 110 -26.84 -2.79 -4.04
C VAL A 110 -26.37 -2.34 -2.65
N TYR A 111 -26.68 -1.10 -2.23
CA TYR A 111 -26.29 -0.64 -0.90
C TYR A 111 -27.00 -1.40 0.23
N VAL A 112 -28.25 -1.84 0.02
CA VAL A 112 -28.96 -2.74 0.95
C VAL A 112 -28.22 -4.08 1.07
N GLU A 113 -27.83 -4.67 -0.07
CA GLU A 113 -27.07 -5.93 -0.08
C GLU A 113 -25.70 -5.77 0.59
N VAL A 114 -24.98 -4.69 0.30
CA VAL A 114 -23.67 -4.36 0.93
C VAL A 114 -23.85 -4.22 2.44
N GLY A 115 -24.86 -3.48 2.88
CA GLY A 115 -25.15 -3.31 4.31
C GLY A 115 -25.50 -4.63 5.00
N ALA A 116 -26.26 -5.50 4.35
CA ALA A 116 -26.56 -6.83 4.87
C ALA A 116 -25.29 -7.68 5.00
N LYS A 117 -24.39 -7.62 4.02
CA LYS A 117 -23.11 -8.32 4.06
C LYS A 117 -22.20 -7.78 5.17
N TYR A 118 -21.96 -6.47 5.19
CA TYR A 118 -20.96 -5.89 6.10
C TYR A 118 -21.43 -5.86 7.55
N HIS A 119 -22.69 -5.51 7.81
CA HIS A 119 -23.21 -5.39 9.17
C HIS A 119 -23.86 -6.67 9.68
N GLY A 120 -24.56 -7.38 8.79
CA GLY A 120 -25.28 -8.60 9.14
C GLY A 120 -24.36 -9.82 9.20
N GLU A 121 -23.58 -10.08 8.15
CA GLU A 121 -22.76 -11.28 8.05
C GLU A 121 -21.34 -11.08 8.64
N LEU A 122 -20.63 -10.01 8.22
CA LEU A 122 -19.25 -9.75 8.66
C LEU A 122 -19.20 -9.06 10.04
N GLY A 123 -20.31 -8.48 10.50
CA GLY A 123 -20.46 -7.92 11.84
C GLY A 123 -19.75 -6.59 12.06
N PHE A 124 -19.42 -5.85 11.01
CA PHE A 124 -18.84 -4.51 11.12
C PHE A 124 -19.86 -3.53 11.71
N ARG A 125 -19.36 -2.52 12.42
CA ARG A 125 -20.15 -1.40 12.92
C ARG A 125 -20.78 -0.63 11.75
N ARG A 126 -22.05 -0.20 11.90
CA ARG A 126 -22.64 0.72 10.95
C ARG A 126 -21.98 2.11 11.06
N PRO A 127 -21.84 2.85 9.96
CA PRO A 127 -21.57 4.28 10.04
C PRO A 127 -22.58 4.97 10.95
N ALA A 128 -22.13 5.94 11.74
CA ALA A 128 -23.05 6.73 12.54
C ALA A 128 -23.92 7.60 11.61
N ASN A 129 -25.16 7.89 12.05
CA ASN A 129 -26.04 8.77 11.29
C ASN A 129 -25.65 10.24 11.49
N ASP A 130 -26.10 11.06 10.58
CA ASP A 130 -25.83 12.48 10.48
C ASP A 130 -27.00 13.37 10.92
N VAL A 131 -28.02 12.80 11.57
CA VAL A 131 -29.27 13.48 11.96
C VAL A 131 -29.04 14.76 12.74
N ALA A 132 -27.91 14.87 13.45
CA ALA A 132 -27.56 16.07 14.22
C ALA A 132 -26.97 17.20 13.37
N LEU A 133 -26.62 16.95 12.10
CA LEU A 133 -26.06 17.95 11.21
C LEU A 133 -27.15 18.78 10.54
N ALA A 134 -26.84 20.06 10.29
CA ALA A 134 -27.75 20.96 9.59
C ALA A 134 -27.94 20.56 8.11
N SER A 135 -26.89 20.03 7.47
CA SER A 135 -26.93 19.48 6.11
C SER A 135 -26.76 17.97 6.20
N ASN A 136 -27.87 17.23 6.29
CA ASN A 136 -27.92 15.78 6.52
C ASN A 136 -28.70 15.03 5.44
N GLY A 137 -28.77 15.53 4.20
CA GLY A 137 -29.58 14.90 3.14
C GLY A 137 -31.07 14.87 3.38
N GLY A 138 -31.55 15.38 4.55
CA GLY A 138 -32.94 15.50 4.95
C GLY A 138 -33.51 14.23 5.62
N SER A 139 -32.64 13.35 6.15
CA SER A 139 -33.03 12.18 6.95
C SER A 139 -31.85 11.66 7.79
N ASP A 140 -32.09 10.56 8.51
CA ASP A 140 -31.07 9.77 9.24
C ASP A 140 -30.49 8.61 8.43
N ARG A 141 -30.84 8.53 7.14
CA ARG A 141 -30.34 7.49 6.23
C ARG A 141 -28.95 7.81 5.76
N PHE A 142 -28.20 6.78 5.39
CA PHE A 142 -26.92 6.96 4.72
C PHE A 142 -27.16 7.45 3.28
N ASP A 143 -26.55 8.59 2.92
CA ASP A 143 -26.80 9.27 1.65
C ASP A 143 -25.82 8.84 0.57
N ILE A 144 -26.34 8.62 -0.63
CA ILE A 144 -25.62 8.35 -1.87
C ILE A 144 -26.03 9.42 -2.90
N TYR A 145 -25.07 10.12 -3.46
CA TYR A 145 -25.28 11.17 -4.45
C TYR A 145 -24.77 10.73 -5.83
N LEU A 146 -25.66 10.72 -6.83
CA LEU A 146 -25.31 10.36 -8.21
C LEU A 146 -25.00 11.64 -8.99
N VAL A 147 -23.72 11.84 -9.33
CA VAL A 147 -23.25 13.02 -10.07
C VAL A 147 -22.19 12.62 -11.12
N ASP A 148 -22.07 13.42 -12.17
CA ASP A 148 -21.09 13.24 -13.23
C ASP A 148 -19.67 13.61 -12.74
N PHE A 149 -18.79 12.64 -12.71
CA PHE A 149 -17.36 12.81 -12.37
C PHE A 149 -16.52 13.25 -13.56
N ALA A 150 -17.07 13.33 -14.76
CA ALA A 150 -16.35 13.71 -15.98
C ALA A 150 -15.03 12.90 -16.16
N PHE A 151 -15.03 11.63 -15.84
CA PHE A 151 -13.88 10.71 -15.87
C PHE A 151 -12.71 11.07 -14.93
N SER A 152 -12.91 11.98 -13.97
CA SER A 152 -11.86 12.30 -12.97
C SER A 152 -11.75 11.24 -11.88
N ALA A 153 -12.85 10.57 -11.58
CA ALA A 153 -13.02 9.43 -10.68
C ALA A 153 -14.30 8.69 -11.08
N ASP A 154 -14.76 7.75 -10.28
CA ASP A 154 -16.04 7.06 -10.43
C ASP A 154 -16.84 6.98 -9.12
N GLY A 155 -16.20 7.29 -7.98
CA GLY A 155 -16.84 7.45 -6.68
C GLY A 155 -15.88 7.95 -5.63
N ALA A 156 -16.43 8.34 -4.48
CA ALA A 156 -15.68 8.71 -3.29
C ALA A 156 -16.57 8.69 -2.03
N PHE A 157 -16.06 8.17 -0.93
CA PHE A 157 -16.58 8.47 0.40
C PHE A 157 -16.11 9.86 0.81
N ARG A 158 -17.04 10.67 1.34
CA ARG A 158 -16.78 12.03 1.82
C ARG A 158 -17.23 12.17 3.27
N THR A 159 -16.41 12.81 4.07
CA THR A 159 -16.72 13.06 5.48
C THR A 159 -17.55 14.33 5.65
N ASP A 160 -18.59 14.26 6.48
CA ASP A 160 -19.36 15.44 6.90
C ASP A 160 -18.79 16.05 8.18
N ALA A 161 -18.58 15.22 9.19
CA ALA A 161 -18.09 15.64 10.48
C ALA A 161 -17.33 14.52 11.19
N CYS A 162 -16.38 14.91 12.05
CA CYS A 162 -15.60 13.95 12.84
C CYS A 162 -15.64 14.31 14.32
N THR A 163 -15.64 13.27 15.16
CA THR A 163 -15.41 13.38 16.60
C THR A 163 -14.16 12.56 16.92
N GLY A 164 -13.04 13.25 17.12
CA GLY A 164 -11.73 12.61 17.07
C GLY A 164 -11.47 12.07 15.66
N GLU A 165 -11.04 10.82 15.57
CA GLU A 165 -10.78 10.16 14.29
C GLU A 165 -12.01 9.39 13.74
N LYS A 166 -13.13 9.40 14.45
CA LYS A 166 -14.39 8.80 13.99
C LYS A 166 -15.18 9.81 13.20
N CYS A 167 -15.49 9.45 11.97
CA CYS A 167 -16.19 10.35 11.06
C CYS A 167 -17.51 9.75 10.59
N ILE A 168 -18.44 10.63 10.29
CA ILE A 168 -19.68 10.36 9.56
C ILE A 168 -19.57 11.00 8.18
N GLY A 169 -20.33 10.51 7.23
CA GLY A 169 -20.27 11.04 5.87
C GLY A 169 -21.23 10.35 4.91
N TYR A 170 -20.98 10.54 3.64
CA TYR A 170 -21.80 10.09 2.54
C TYR A 170 -20.93 9.59 1.38
N VAL A 171 -21.56 8.91 0.42
CA VAL A 171 -20.89 8.52 -0.83
C VAL A 171 -21.35 9.40 -1.98
N VAL A 172 -20.41 9.80 -2.82
CA VAL A 172 -20.66 10.35 -4.16
C VAL A 172 -20.28 9.31 -5.17
N GLN A 173 -21.13 9.04 -6.16
CA GLN A 173 -20.95 8.00 -7.17
C GLN A 173 -21.27 8.54 -8.56
N GLU A 174 -20.61 8.01 -9.59
CA GLU A 174 -20.89 8.32 -11.00
C GLU A 174 -22.35 8.04 -11.34
N ASN A 175 -22.96 8.97 -12.09
CA ASN A 175 -24.42 8.96 -12.32
C ASN A 175 -24.91 7.98 -13.38
N ASP A 176 -24.05 7.51 -14.29
CA ASP A 176 -24.46 6.59 -15.36
C ASP A 176 -23.40 5.57 -15.79
N PHE A 177 -22.13 5.76 -15.42
CA PHE A 177 -20.96 4.96 -15.80
C PHE A 177 -20.73 4.85 -17.32
N VAL A 178 -21.33 5.71 -18.12
CA VAL A 178 -21.13 5.71 -19.57
C VAL A 178 -19.68 6.08 -19.90
N GLY A 179 -18.99 5.20 -20.65
CA GLY A 179 -17.60 5.39 -21.03
C GLY A 179 -16.56 4.92 -19.99
N TYR A 180 -17.00 4.49 -18.82
CA TYR A 180 -16.16 3.78 -17.86
C TYR A 180 -16.01 2.30 -18.26
N ASN A 181 -14.94 1.67 -17.78
CA ASN A 181 -14.62 0.29 -18.18
C ASN A 181 -15.28 -0.73 -17.24
N TYR A 182 -16.59 -0.64 -17.07
CA TYR A 182 -17.40 -1.64 -16.37
C TYR A 182 -18.30 -2.37 -17.36
N PRO A 183 -18.66 -3.64 -17.11
CA PRO A 183 -19.59 -4.38 -17.94
C PRO A 183 -20.96 -3.70 -18.09
N ASN A 184 -21.44 -3.09 -17.00
CA ASN A 184 -22.68 -2.30 -16.92
C ASN A 184 -22.68 -1.51 -15.61
N ALA A 185 -23.63 -0.58 -15.46
CA ALA A 185 -23.74 0.29 -14.28
C ALA A 185 -24.02 -0.49 -12.98
N THR A 186 -24.73 -1.60 -13.03
CA THR A 186 -24.99 -2.43 -11.84
C THR A 186 -23.70 -3.07 -11.32
N VAL A 187 -22.87 -3.64 -12.20
CA VAL A 187 -21.56 -4.18 -11.81
C VAL A 187 -20.64 -3.07 -11.30
N ALA A 188 -20.65 -1.90 -11.96
CA ALA A 188 -19.91 -0.74 -11.49
C ALA A 188 -20.33 -0.33 -10.06
N THR A 189 -21.62 -0.24 -9.81
CA THR A 189 -22.15 0.06 -8.46
C THR A 189 -21.79 -1.01 -7.44
N ARG A 190 -21.81 -2.30 -7.81
CA ARG A 190 -21.41 -3.38 -6.89
C ARG A 190 -19.95 -3.26 -6.46
N ILE A 191 -19.05 -2.96 -7.39
CA ILE A 191 -17.63 -2.76 -7.11
C ILE A 191 -17.42 -1.47 -6.31
N LEU A 192 -17.84 -0.36 -6.88
CA LEU A 192 -17.61 0.96 -6.32
C LEU A 192 -18.39 1.20 -5.03
N GLY A 193 -19.69 0.90 -5.04
CA GLY A 193 -20.57 1.11 -3.89
C GLY A 193 -20.13 0.30 -2.67
N SER A 194 -19.67 -0.95 -2.86
CA SER A 194 -19.13 -1.74 -1.76
C SER A 194 -17.79 -1.18 -1.25
N HIS A 195 -16.91 -0.72 -2.13
CA HIS A 195 -15.63 -0.12 -1.79
C HIS A 195 -15.81 1.18 -1.00
N GLU A 196 -16.54 2.14 -1.56
CA GLU A 196 -16.74 3.46 -0.94
C GLU A 196 -17.56 3.38 0.36
N TYR A 197 -18.55 2.48 0.41
CA TYR A 197 -19.27 2.27 1.64
C TYR A 197 -18.39 1.62 2.73
N PHE A 198 -17.40 0.81 2.34
CA PHE A 198 -16.45 0.29 3.33
C PHE A 198 -15.57 1.38 3.93
N HIS A 199 -15.23 2.43 3.18
CA HIS A 199 -14.59 3.62 3.77
C HIS A 199 -15.47 4.29 4.82
N ALA A 200 -16.78 4.35 4.63
CA ALA A 200 -17.69 4.82 5.68
C ALA A 200 -17.71 3.90 6.91
N VAL A 201 -17.59 2.59 6.70
CA VAL A 201 -17.42 1.61 7.79
C VAL A 201 -16.10 1.84 8.53
N GLN A 202 -14.99 2.01 7.83
CA GLN A 202 -13.69 2.32 8.43
C GLN A 202 -13.76 3.62 9.26
N ALA A 203 -14.38 4.66 8.71
CA ALA A 203 -14.55 5.94 9.36
C ALA A 203 -15.34 5.87 10.67
N ALA A 204 -16.21 4.87 10.82
CA ALA A 204 -16.92 4.61 12.08
C ALA A 204 -16.02 4.07 13.19
N TYR A 205 -14.83 3.57 12.84
CA TYR A 205 -13.79 3.15 13.77
C TYR A 205 -12.68 4.21 13.88
N ASP A 206 -12.02 4.48 12.76
CA ASP A 206 -10.91 5.41 12.66
C ASP A 206 -10.67 5.82 11.20
N ASN A 207 -10.83 7.09 10.89
CA ASN A 207 -10.65 7.64 9.55
C ASN A 207 -9.19 8.04 9.24
N ASN A 208 -8.26 7.87 10.18
CA ASN A 208 -6.87 8.30 10.06
C ASN A 208 -5.91 7.13 9.84
N GLN A 209 -6.31 6.13 9.08
CA GLN A 209 -5.46 5.00 8.73
C GLN A 209 -4.67 5.24 7.44
N GLY A 210 -3.48 4.62 7.35
CA GLY A 210 -2.64 4.71 6.14
C GLY A 210 -3.30 4.08 4.92
N ALA A 211 -2.97 4.59 3.72
CA ALA A 211 -3.61 4.17 2.47
C ALA A 211 -3.53 2.65 2.19
N ASN A 212 -2.41 1.97 2.54
CA ASN A 212 -2.31 0.53 2.33
C ASN A 212 -3.33 -0.25 3.20
N PHE A 213 -3.60 0.23 4.42
CA PHE A 213 -4.61 -0.35 5.28
C PHE A 213 -6.01 -0.01 4.79
N SER A 214 -6.28 1.26 4.52
CA SER A 214 -7.59 1.76 4.12
C SER A 214 -8.05 1.15 2.79
N GLU A 215 -7.29 1.33 1.72
CA GLU A 215 -7.64 0.80 0.40
C GLU A 215 -7.59 -0.73 0.35
N GLY A 216 -6.58 -1.32 1.01
CA GLY A 216 -6.43 -2.78 1.04
C GLY A 216 -7.61 -3.49 1.71
N THR A 217 -8.12 -2.94 2.82
CA THR A 217 -9.30 -3.54 3.48
C THR A 217 -10.60 -3.21 2.74
N ALA A 218 -10.69 -2.08 2.00
CA ALA A 218 -11.85 -1.77 1.18
C ALA A 218 -11.95 -2.71 -0.04
N VAL A 219 -10.85 -2.98 -0.74
CA VAL A 219 -10.81 -3.98 -1.83
C VAL A 219 -11.08 -5.39 -1.30
N TRP A 220 -10.51 -5.76 -0.15
CA TRP A 220 -10.83 -7.01 0.53
C TRP A 220 -12.33 -7.15 0.83
N ALA A 221 -12.97 -6.09 1.30
CA ALA A 221 -14.40 -6.10 1.62
C ALA A 221 -15.25 -6.22 0.35
N THR A 222 -14.86 -5.58 -0.76
CA THR A 222 -15.49 -5.73 -2.08
C THR A 222 -15.44 -7.18 -2.57
N GLU A 223 -14.28 -7.84 -2.44
CA GLU A 223 -14.12 -9.27 -2.78
C GLU A 223 -15.03 -10.15 -1.93
N HIS A 224 -15.11 -9.88 -0.63
CA HIS A 224 -16.01 -10.63 0.28
C HIS A 224 -17.49 -10.33 0.05
N PHE A 225 -17.82 -9.17 -0.52
CA PHE A 225 -19.19 -8.85 -0.92
C PHE A 225 -19.59 -9.57 -2.21
N ASP A 226 -18.77 -9.45 -3.25
CA ASP A 226 -19.08 -10.07 -4.55
C ASP A 226 -17.80 -10.53 -5.28
N PRO A 227 -17.31 -11.75 -4.99
CA PRO A 227 -16.11 -12.29 -5.62
C PRO A 227 -16.25 -12.50 -7.14
N THR A 228 -17.47 -12.44 -7.68
CA THR A 228 -17.70 -12.64 -9.12
C THR A 228 -17.32 -11.43 -9.97
N THR A 229 -17.07 -10.29 -9.34
CA THR A 229 -16.63 -9.08 -10.04
C THR A 229 -15.18 -9.12 -10.49
N ASN A 230 -14.33 -9.96 -9.86
CA ASN A 230 -12.90 -10.12 -10.10
C ASN A 230 -12.12 -8.78 -10.03
N ASP A 231 -12.61 -7.82 -9.25
CA ASP A 231 -11.97 -6.52 -9.09
C ASP A 231 -10.67 -6.64 -8.28
N PHE A 232 -10.69 -7.47 -7.26
CA PHE A 232 -9.54 -7.78 -6.41
C PHE A 232 -8.32 -8.26 -7.22
N GLU A 233 -8.50 -9.22 -8.14
CA GLU A 233 -7.44 -9.75 -8.99
C GLU A 233 -6.81 -8.68 -9.88
N GLY A 234 -7.57 -7.64 -10.24
CA GLY A 234 -7.10 -6.52 -11.05
C GLY A 234 -6.00 -5.69 -10.39
N PHE A 235 -5.92 -5.67 -9.06
CA PHE A 235 -4.93 -4.91 -8.30
C PHE A 235 -3.69 -5.72 -7.91
N LEU A 236 -3.77 -7.06 -7.87
CA LEU A 236 -2.67 -7.91 -7.41
C LEU A 236 -1.37 -7.77 -8.20
N PRO A 237 -1.38 -7.56 -9.54
CA PRO A 237 -0.14 -7.36 -10.29
C PRO A 237 0.68 -6.17 -9.79
N GLN A 238 0.05 -5.10 -9.33
CA GLN A 238 0.74 -3.89 -8.86
C GLN A 238 1.38 -4.09 -7.49
N PHE A 239 0.77 -4.88 -6.64
CA PHE A 239 1.30 -5.25 -5.34
C PHE A 239 2.45 -6.26 -5.46
N LEU A 240 2.21 -7.36 -6.17
CA LEU A 240 3.20 -8.43 -6.34
C LEU A 240 4.39 -8.05 -7.25
N ALA A 241 4.26 -6.98 -8.04
CA ALA A 241 5.39 -6.37 -8.74
C ALA A 241 6.36 -5.61 -7.81
N ARG A 242 5.94 -5.28 -6.59
CA ARG A 242 6.72 -4.47 -5.65
C ARG A 242 6.78 -5.08 -4.25
N PRO A 243 7.21 -6.35 -4.12
CA PRO A 243 7.34 -7.00 -2.82
C PRO A 243 8.39 -6.33 -1.92
N ASP A 244 9.24 -5.48 -2.50
CA ASP A 244 10.27 -4.67 -1.84
C ASP A 244 9.71 -3.47 -1.06
N ARG A 245 8.44 -3.11 -1.26
CA ARG A 245 7.78 -2.02 -0.53
C ARG A 245 7.22 -2.50 0.80
N SER A 246 7.26 -1.61 1.80
CA SER A 246 6.62 -1.88 3.09
C SER A 246 5.11 -2.06 2.94
N LEU A 247 4.58 -3.07 3.61
CA LEU A 247 3.13 -3.29 3.71
C LEU A 247 2.41 -2.15 4.46
N ASP A 248 3.11 -1.47 5.37
CA ASP A 248 2.54 -0.40 6.19
C ASP A 248 2.68 0.99 5.54
N THR A 249 3.86 1.30 5.02
CA THR A 249 4.13 2.65 4.51
C THR A 249 3.68 2.81 3.06
N ALA A 250 2.61 3.56 2.86
CA ALA A 250 2.20 3.97 1.53
C ALA A 250 3.25 4.89 0.89
N PRO A 251 3.47 4.81 -0.44
CA PRO A 251 4.29 5.78 -1.15
C PRO A 251 3.71 7.19 -0.98
N THR A 252 4.59 8.20 -0.91
CA THR A 252 4.16 9.60 -0.95
C THR A 252 3.54 9.92 -2.30
N GLY A 253 2.47 10.71 -2.30
CA GLY A 253 1.74 11.10 -3.51
C GLY A 253 0.35 10.46 -3.59
N PRO A 254 -0.24 10.45 -4.78
CA PRO A 254 -1.55 9.84 -5.00
C PRO A 254 -1.57 8.36 -4.60
N VAL A 255 -2.72 7.87 -4.12
CA VAL A 255 -2.92 6.46 -3.79
C VAL A 255 -2.56 5.60 -5.01
N SER A 256 -1.70 4.63 -4.81
CA SER A 256 -1.19 3.79 -5.89
C SER A 256 -1.92 2.44 -5.92
N GLY A 257 -1.94 1.79 -7.08
CA GLY A 257 -2.47 0.44 -7.17
C GLY A 257 -1.79 -0.59 -6.26
N TYR A 258 -0.61 -0.27 -5.71
CA TYR A 258 0.01 -1.05 -4.64
C TYR A 258 -0.84 -1.04 -3.36
N ALA A 259 -1.42 0.12 -3.00
CA ALA A 259 -2.27 0.22 -1.83
C ALA A 259 -3.55 -0.63 -1.97
N TYR A 260 -4.20 -0.57 -3.13
CA TYR A 260 -5.35 -1.43 -3.44
C TYR A 260 -4.96 -2.92 -3.42
N GLY A 261 -3.84 -3.28 -4.05
CA GLY A 261 -3.35 -4.67 -4.09
C GLY A 261 -2.86 -5.21 -2.75
N SER A 262 -2.65 -4.36 -1.72
CA SER A 262 -2.36 -4.82 -0.36
C SER A 262 -3.52 -5.64 0.24
N ALA A 263 -4.70 -5.61 -0.38
CA ALA A 263 -5.83 -6.49 -0.12
C ALA A 263 -5.43 -7.98 -0.07
N LEU A 264 -4.39 -8.39 -0.81
CA LEU A 264 -3.87 -9.76 -0.78
C LEU A 264 -3.42 -10.18 0.63
N PHE A 265 -2.86 -9.26 1.41
CA PHE A 265 -2.47 -9.56 2.78
C PHE A 265 -3.68 -9.78 3.69
N PHE A 266 -4.74 -8.98 3.53
CA PHE A 266 -5.98 -9.15 4.29
C PHE A 266 -6.73 -10.41 3.88
N GLU A 267 -6.69 -10.78 2.60
CA GLU A 267 -7.21 -12.05 2.12
C GLU A 267 -6.43 -13.25 2.68
N PHE A 268 -5.09 -13.16 2.71
CA PHE A 268 -4.26 -14.13 3.42
C PHE A 268 -4.67 -14.28 4.89
N LEU A 269 -4.82 -13.16 5.61
CA LEU A 269 -5.24 -13.19 7.02
C LEU A 269 -6.60 -13.87 7.19
N SER A 270 -7.55 -13.57 6.31
CA SER A 270 -8.90 -14.15 6.34
C SER A 270 -8.90 -15.64 6.07
N GLN A 271 -8.17 -16.10 5.06
CA GLN A 271 -8.07 -17.53 4.74
C GLN A 271 -7.28 -18.32 5.80
N LYS A 272 -6.26 -17.71 6.41
CA LYS A 272 -5.41 -18.37 7.40
C LYS A 272 -5.97 -18.37 8.81
N TYR A 273 -6.54 -17.25 9.24
CA TYR A 273 -6.93 -17.01 10.64
C TYR A 273 -8.44 -16.79 10.82
N GLY A 274 -9.18 -16.72 9.72
CA GLY A 274 -10.62 -16.53 9.70
C GLY A 274 -11.03 -15.08 9.41
N VAL A 275 -12.12 -14.93 8.67
CA VAL A 275 -12.66 -13.64 8.20
C VAL A 275 -12.80 -12.56 9.29
N PRO A 276 -13.20 -12.89 10.55
CA PRO A 276 -13.35 -11.87 11.59
C PRO A 276 -12.07 -11.10 11.97
N ILE A 277 -10.89 -11.53 11.52
CA ILE A 277 -9.61 -10.88 11.88
C ILE A 277 -9.54 -9.43 11.40
N VAL A 278 -10.11 -9.12 10.23
CA VAL A 278 -10.11 -7.75 9.68
C VAL A 278 -11.00 -6.83 10.53
N ARG A 279 -12.18 -7.31 10.94
CA ARG A 279 -13.04 -6.53 11.84
C ARG A 279 -12.37 -6.28 13.20
N LYS A 280 -11.79 -7.32 13.81
CA LYS A 280 -11.03 -7.18 15.06
C LYS A 280 -9.88 -6.17 14.93
N LEU A 281 -9.26 -6.11 13.76
CA LEU A 281 -8.17 -5.18 13.51
C LEU A 281 -8.68 -3.73 13.48
N LEU A 282 -9.81 -3.45 12.81
CA LEU A 282 -10.46 -2.13 12.86
C LEU A 282 -10.87 -1.75 14.30
N GLU A 283 -11.40 -2.70 15.09
CA GLU A 283 -11.75 -2.47 16.49
C GLU A 283 -10.53 -2.11 17.35
N ARG A 284 -9.36 -2.67 17.05
CA ARG A 284 -8.13 -2.43 17.82
C ARG A 284 -7.35 -1.20 17.40
N THR A 285 -7.55 -0.73 16.17
CA THR A 285 -6.95 0.53 15.70
C THR A 285 -7.81 1.75 16.03
N GLU A 286 -8.97 1.54 16.63
CA GLU A 286 -9.91 2.59 17.01
C GLU A 286 -9.34 3.49 18.14
N ASN A 287 -9.30 4.79 17.93
CA ASN A 287 -8.82 5.76 18.90
C ASN A 287 -9.69 5.82 20.16
N GLY A 288 -9.05 5.87 21.31
CA GLY A 288 -9.73 6.01 22.59
C GLY A 288 -10.58 4.80 22.98
N SER A 289 -10.43 3.65 22.32
CA SER A 289 -11.19 2.44 22.60
C SER A 289 -10.75 1.69 23.86
N GLY A 290 -9.69 2.15 24.53
CA GLY A 290 -9.09 1.46 25.68
C GLY A 290 -8.29 0.22 25.30
N HIS A 291 -8.03 -0.02 24.01
CA HIS A 291 -7.13 -1.09 23.58
C HIS A 291 -5.68 -0.78 23.96
N PRO A 292 -4.87 -1.80 24.29
CA PRO A 292 -3.45 -1.60 24.48
C PRO A 292 -2.85 -1.13 23.15
N SER A 293 -2.47 0.14 23.10
CA SER A 293 -1.70 0.73 22.02
C SER A 293 -0.23 0.75 22.40
N GLU A 294 0.65 0.92 21.42
CA GLU A 294 2.05 1.18 21.73
C GLU A 294 2.16 2.51 22.49
N PRO A 295 3.05 2.58 23.50
CA PRO A 295 3.17 3.77 24.35
C PRO A 295 3.49 5.06 23.60
N ALA A 296 4.07 4.95 22.40
CA ALA A 296 4.52 6.08 21.62
C ALA A 296 3.40 6.79 20.85
N ASP A 297 2.27 6.12 20.61
CA ASP A 297 1.18 6.69 19.81
C ASP A 297 -0.18 6.11 20.22
N ALA A 298 -0.64 6.51 21.40
CA ALA A 298 -1.95 6.09 21.90
C ALA A 298 -3.11 6.72 21.13
N ALA A 299 -2.87 7.82 20.41
CA ALA A 299 -3.89 8.52 19.63
C ALA A 299 -4.09 7.92 18.23
N ASN A 300 -3.11 7.16 17.73
CA ASN A 300 -3.19 6.49 16.42
C ASN A 300 -2.43 5.15 16.47
N PRO A 301 -3.08 4.08 16.98
CA PRO A 301 -2.44 2.78 17.15
C PRO A 301 -2.04 2.18 15.80
N ARG A 302 -0.78 1.80 15.66
CA ARG A 302 -0.25 1.20 14.43
C ARG A 302 -0.87 -0.17 14.18
N TRP A 303 -1.46 -0.35 13.01
CA TRP A 303 -2.23 -1.55 12.70
C TRP A 303 -1.40 -2.85 12.70
N LEU A 304 -0.13 -2.85 12.26
CA LEU A 304 0.72 -4.05 12.33
C LEU A 304 1.03 -4.46 13.77
N VAL A 305 1.16 -3.50 14.68
CA VAL A 305 1.33 -3.76 16.11
C VAL A 305 0.06 -4.35 16.71
N GLN A 306 -1.10 -3.81 16.34
CA GLN A 306 -2.39 -4.32 16.77
C GLN A 306 -2.68 -5.71 16.18
N LEU A 307 -2.29 -5.96 14.93
CA LEU A 307 -2.35 -7.28 14.33
C LEU A 307 -1.51 -8.30 15.10
N ASP A 308 -0.26 -7.95 15.46
CA ASP A 308 0.59 -8.84 16.26
C ASP A 308 -0.05 -9.17 17.62
N ALA A 309 -0.71 -8.19 18.25
CA ALA A 309 -1.44 -8.42 19.49
C ALA A 309 -2.64 -9.37 19.32
N ILE A 310 -3.40 -9.24 18.23
CA ILE A 310 -4.50 -10.18 17.89
C ILE A 310 -3.95 -11.58 17.65
N LEU A 311 -2.90 -11.70 16.84
CA LEU A 311 -2.30 -13.00 16.50
C LEU A 311 -1.79 -13.73 17.75
N LYS A 312 -1.17 -13.00 18.69
CA LYS A 312 -0.71 -13.57 19.96
C LYS A 312 -1.86 -14.00 20.87
N ALA A 313 -2.89 -13.18 20.97
CA ALA A 313 -4.01 -13.44 21.88
C ALA A 313 -4.93 -14.57 21.37
N ASP A 314 -5.26 -14.58 20.09
CA ASP A 314 -6.33 -15.40 19.55
C ASP A 314 -5.82 -16.62 18.77
N HIS A 315 -4.58 -16.57 18.23
CA HIS A 315 -4.09 -17.56 17.27
C HIS A 315 -2.76 -18.22 17.66
N GLN A 316 -2.21 -17.92 18.83
CA GLN A 316 -0.89 -18.44 19.29
C GLN A 316 0.20 -18.24 18.22
N SER A 317 0.16 -17.09 17.56
CA SER A 317 1.07 -16.70 16.48
C SER A 317 1.59 -15.29 16.72
N SER A 318 2.40 -14.77 15.79
CA SER A 318 2.94 -13.42 15.81
C SER A 318 2.88 -12.81 14.42
N PHE A 319 3.05 -11.49 14.32
CA PHE A 319 3.17 -10.85 13.00
C PHE A 319 4.33 -11.45 12.20
N ALA A 320 5.47 -11.73 12.81
CA ALA A 320 6.61 -12.33 12.14
C ALA A 320 6.26 -13.68 11.50
N GLU A 321 5.60 -14.58 12.26
CA GLU A 321 5.17 -15.89 11.76
C GLU A 321 4.09 -15.78 10.69
N ALA A 322 3.13 -14.86 10.87
CA ALA A 322 2.11 -14.61 9.87
C ALA A 322 2.72 -14.07 8.58
N PHE A 323 3.66 -13.13 8.68
CA PHE A 323 4.32 -12.53 7.52
C PHE A 323 5.22 -13.54 6.80
N HIS A 324 5.94 -14.40 7.52
CA HIS A 324 6.66 -15.54 6.91
C HIS A 324 5.70 -16.47 6.16
N THR A 325 4.53 -16.76 6.74
CA THR A 325 3.53 -17.61 6.09
C THR A 325 2.93 -16.93 4.87
N PHE A 326 2.68 -15.62 4.92
CA PHE A 326 2.25 -14.83 3.77
C PHE A 326 3.26 -14.89 2.62
N ILE A 327 4.55 -14.69 2.92
CA ILE A 327 5.62 -14.82 1.93
C ILE A 327 5.68 -16.26 1.40
N TYR A 328 5.53 -17.26 2.26
CA TYR A 328 5.43 -18.66 1.85
C TYR A 328 4.28 -18.89 0.86
N TRP A 329 3.08 -18.35 1.13
CA TRP A 329 1.93 -18.50 0.25
C TRP A 329 2.18 -17.89 -1.13
N ASN A 330 2.88 -16.78 -1.19
CA ASN A 330 3.21 -16.10 -2.45
C ASN A 330 4.16 -16.90 -3.38
N PHE A 331 4.84 -17.96 -2.88
CA PHE A 331 5.53 -18.91 -3.75
C PHE A 331 4.57 -19.77 -4.56
N PHE A 332 3.33 -19.91 -4.12
CA PHE A 332 2.31 -20.79 -4.72
C PHE A 332 1.19 -19.97 -5.38
N THR A 333 1.58 -19.03 -6.25
CA THR A 333 0.66 -18.25 -7.06
C THR A 333 0.94 -18.47 -8.55
N GLY A 334 -0.04 -18.19 -9.41
CA GLY A 334 0.04 -18.35 -10.86
C GLY A 334 0.39 -19.78 -11.29
N PRO A 335 1.40 -19.96 -12.16
CA PRO A 335 1.79 -21.28 -12.65
C PRO A 335 2.28 -22.27 -11.57
N ALA A 336 2.68 -21.76 -10.40
CA ALA A 336 3.14 -22.56 -9.27
C ALA A 336 2.06 -22.77 -8.20
N ALA A 337 0.82 -22.38 -8.48
CA ALA A 337 -0.28 -22.44 -7.52
C ALA A 337 -0.52 -23.86 -6.98
N ASP A 338 -0.77 -23.90 -5.67
CA ASP A 338 -1.12 -25.13 -4.95
C ASP A 338 -2.06 -24.75 -3.79
N ALA A 339 -3.36 -24.89 -4.01
CA ALA A 339 -4.38 -24.53 -3.03
C ALA A 339 -4.32 -25.36 -1.72
N THR A 340 -3.56 -26.44 -1.69
CA THR A 340 -3.32 -27.19 -0.45
C THR A 340 -2.23 -26.56 0.42
N LYS A 341 -1.49 -25.60 -0.12
CA LYS A 341 -0.36 -24.92 0.55
C LYS A 341 -0.54 -23.42 0.70
N SER A 342 -1.48 -22.83 -0.07
CA SER A 342 -1.63 -21.37 -0.13
C SER A 342 -3.08 -20.96 -0.39
N TYR A 343 -3.28 -19.85 -1.09
CA TYR A 343 -4.60 -19.31 -1.42
C TYR A 343 -5.48 -20.28 -2.19
N ALA A 344 -6.75 -20.30 -1.84
CA ALA A 344 -7.75 -21.10 -2.56
C ALA A 344 -7.77 -20.77 -4.07
N ASN A 345 -7.66 -19.49 -4.41
CA ASN A 345 -7.67 -18.98 -5.78
C ASN A 345 -6.29 -18.59 -6.31
N GLY A 346 -5.20 -19.09 -5.70
CA GLY A 346 -3.82 -18.72 -6.02
C GLY A 346 -3.43 -18.86 -7.50
N ALA A 347 -4.14 -19.70 -8.26
CA ALA A 347 -3.92 -19.87 -9.70
C ALA A 347 -4.28 -18.61 -10.52
N ALA A 348 -5.21 -17.78 -10.03
CA ALA A 348 -5.58 -16.51 -10.66
C ALA A 348 -4.62 -15.37 -10.30
N TYR A 349 -3.75 -15.56 -9.30
CA TYR A 349 -2.88 -14.50 -8.80
C TYR A 349 -1.53 -14.52 -9.53
N PRO A 350 -0.93 -13.37 -9.87
CA PRO A 350 0.40 -13.33 -10.47
C PRO A 350 1.48 -13.79 -9.48
N ALA A 351 2.60 -14.26 -9.99
CA ALA A 351 3.77 -14.52 -9.17
C ALA A 351 4.42 -13.18 -8.72
N PRO A 352 5.05 -13.14 -7.52
CA PRO A 352 5.85 -11.99 -7.12
C PRO A 352 6.96 -11.70 -8.13
N MET A 353 7.29 -10.40 -8.30
CA MET A 353 8.43 -10.01 -9.11
C MET A 353 9.72 -10.51 -8.47
N MET A 354 10.57 -11.16 -9.27
CA MET A 354 11.84 -11.71 -8.82
C MET A 354 12.98 -11.16 -9.67
N THR A 355 14.07 -10.79 -9.02
CA THR A 355 15.31 -10.43 -9.72
C THR A 355 16.07 -11.69 -10.11
N THR A 356 16.30 -11.89 -11.41
CA THR A 356 17.14 -13.02 -11.88
C THR A 356 18.60 -12.66 -11.75
N VAL A 357 19.37 -13.48 -11.04
CA VAL A 357 20.80 -13.31 -10.83
C VAL A 357 21.54 -14.61 -11.07
N ALA A 358 22.86 -14.51 -11.33
CA ALA A 358 23.73 -15.68 -11.49
C ALA A 358 24.47 -15.98 -10.20
N ALA A 359 24.69 -17.25 -9.86
CA ALA A 359 25.56 -17.64 -8.78
C ALA A 359 27.04 -17.69 -9.24
N PRO A 360 28.04 -17.34 -8.38
CA PRO A 360 27.85 -16.81 -7.05
C PRO A 360 27.29 -15.38 -7.08
N TYR A 361 26.31 -15.11 -6.23
CA TYR A 361 25.72 -13.77 -6.10
C TYR A 361 26.07 -13.18 -4.75
N ARG A 362 26.53 -11.93 -4.77
CA ARG A 362 26.91 -11.15 -3.59
C ARG A 362 26.36 -9.74 -3.71
N VAL A 363 25.73 -9.28 -2.63
CA VAL A 363 25.38 -7.87 -2.42
C VAL A 363 25.84 -7.47 -1.03
N ASP A 364 26.57 -6.36 -0.92
CA ASP A 364 27.15 -5.91 0.35
C ASP A 364 26.08 -5.30 1.29
N ASN A 365 24.99 -4.74 0.72
CA ASN A 365 23.95 -4.05 1.47
C ASN A 365 22.57 -4.23 0.79
N GLN A 366 21.98 -5.42 0.92
CA GLN A 366 20.66 -5.71 0.39
C GLN A 366 19.59 -4.97 1.19
N ARG A 367 19.08 -3.88 0.63
CA ARG A 367 18.01 -3.12 1.29
C ARG A 367 16.70 -3.90 1.28
N VAL A 368 16.08 -4.04 2.47
CA VAL A 368 14.73 -4.59 2.65
C VAL A 368 13.96 -3.72 3.64
N PHE A 369 12.89 -3.09 3.18
CA PHE A 369 12.04 -2.29 4.08
C PHE A 369 11.38 -3.17 5.14
N TYR A 370 10.94 -2.58 6.26
CA TYR A 370 10.16 -3.30 7.26
C TYR A 370 8.82 -3.78 6.66
N ALA A 371 8.32 -4.90 7.13
CA ALA A 371 7.14 -5.57 6.57
C ALA A 371 7.20 -5.67 5.02
N ALA A 372 8.36 -6.10 4.49
CA ALA A 372 8.63 -6.24 3.07
C ALA A 372 9.56 -7.42 2.77
N SER A 373 9.76 -7.72 1.49
CA SER A 373 10.65 -8.80 1.05
C SER A 373 11.32 -8.49 -0.28
N ALA A 374 12.55 -8.96 -0.47
CA ALA A 374 13.26 -8.90 -1.74
C ALA A 374 13.41 -10.32 -2.32
N TRP A 375 13.08 -10.49 -3.61
CA TRP A 375 12.98 -11.80 -4.22
C TRP A 375 14.02 -12.00 -5.32
N PHE A 376 14.67 -13.16 -5.29
CA PHE A 376 15.70 -13.56 -6.22
C PHE A 376 15.41 -14.93 -6.80
N GLN A 377 15.69 -15.13 -8.09
CA GLN A 377 15.73 -16.43 -8.73
C GLN A 377 17.11 -16.68 -9.33
N VAL A 378 17.71 -17.81 -8.97
CA VAL A 378 19.10 -18.13 -9.27
C VAL A 378 19.17 -19.50 -9.92
N PRO A 379 19.41 -19.61 -11.25
CA PRO A 379 19.62 -20.90 -11.90
C PRO A 379 20.80 -21.66 -11.30
N ALA A 380 20.62 -22.96 -11.02
CA ALA A 380 21.67 -23.77 -10.41
C ALA A 380 22.91 -23.91 -11.29
N ALA A 381 22.75 -23.85 -12.62
CA ALA A 381 23.84 -23.88 -13.59
C ALA A 381 24.84 -25.05 -13.34
N GLY A 382 24.30 -26.25 -13.03
CA GLY A 382 25.09 -27.46 -12.77
C GLY A 382 25.57 -27.64 -11.32
N ARG A 383 25.26 -26.70 -10.41
CA ARG A 383 25.55 -26.85 -8.99
C ARG A 383 24.58 -27.85 -8.36
N ALA A 384 25.10 -28.90 -7.75
CA ALA A 384 24.29 -29.93 -7.09
C ALA A 384 23.68 -29.44 -5.76
N THR A 385 24.32 -28.47 -5.11
CA THR A 385 23.86 -27.86 -3.86
C THR A 385 24.03 -26.36 -3.94
N MET A 386 22.98 -25.63 -3.59
CA MET A 386 23.00 -24.17 -3.48
C MET A 386 22.25 -23.71 -2.22
N GLY A 387 22.55 -22.50 -1.79
CA GLY A 387 21.89 -21.92 -0.65
C GLY A 387 21.98 -20.41 -0.62
N ALA A 388 21.53 -19.84 0.49
CA ALA A 388 21.64 -18.42 0.77
C ALA A 388 22.02 -18.18 2.23
N GLN A 389 22.58 -17.01 2.49
CA GLN A 389 23.00 -16.55 3.82
C GLN A 389 22.95 -15.03 3.85
N LEU A 390 22.52 -14.48 4.98
CA LEU A 390 22.71 -13.06 5.27
C LEU A 390 23.99 -12.85 6.09
N VAL A 391 24.59 -11.71 5.89
CA VAL A 391 25.81 -11.31 6.57
C VAL A 391 25.57 -9.96 7.22
N ASP A 392 25.86 -9.88 8.50
CA ASP A 392 25.81 -8.64 9.25
C ASP A 392 27.05 -7.80 8.93
N ASP A 393 26.87 -6.50 8.78
CA ASP A 393 27.99 -5.58 8.61
C ASP A 393 28.54 -5.20 9.99
N PRO A 394 29.76 -5.64 10.34
CA PRO A 394 30.34 -5.32 11.64
C PRO A 394 30.68 -3.84 11.83
N ALA A 395 30.64 -3.05 10.76
CA ALA A 395 30.86 -1.60 10.82
C ALA A 395 29.59 -0.82 11.21
N THR A 396 28.41 -1.47 11.17
CA THR A 396 27.15 -0.85 11.61
C THR A 396 26.96 -1.03 13.12
N ALA A 397 26.34 -0.02 13.76
CA ALA A 397 26.05 -0.07 15.20
C ALA A 397 24.92 -1.05 15.54
N GLU A 398 24.08 -1.40 14.56
CA GLU A 398 22.93 -2.28 14.71
C GLU A 398 23.13 -3.58 13.92
N ASP A 399 22.59 -4.67 14.46
CA ASP A 399 22.55 -5.96 13.73
C ASP A 399 21.54 -5.87 12.57
N GLU A 400 22.06 -5.72 11.36
CA GLU A 400 21.26 -5.63 10.13
C GLU A 400 20.54 -6.94 9.79
N THR A 401 20.85 -8.04 10.46
CA THR A 401 20.18 -9.34 10.27
C THR A 401 19.11 -9.61 11.33
N ALA A 402 19.02 -8.80 12.38
CA ALA A 402 18.04 -8.98 13.44
C ALA A 402 16.60 -8.80 12.90
N GLY A 403 15.72 -9.75 13.18
CA GLY A 403 14.35 -9.77 12.67
C GLY A 403 14.22 -10.09 11.18
N MET A 404 15.30 -10.52 10.54
CA MET A 404 15.28 -11.00 9.16
C MET A 404 15.00 -12.51 9.09
N ALA A 405 14.48 -12.94 7.94
CA ALA A 405 14.34 -14.35 7.60
C ALA A 405 14.64 -14.59 6.12
N LEU A 406 14.94 -15.85 5.79
CA LEU A 406 15.00 -16.34 4.42
C LEU A 406 13.86 -17.33 4.20
N VAL A 407 13.08 -17.16 3.14
CA VAL A 407 12.16 -18.18 2.65
C VAL A 407 12.70 -18.68 1.31
N ILE A 408 13.04 -19.98 1.24
CA ILE A 408 13.78 -20.54 0.11
C ILE A 408 12.99 -21.69 -0.51
N ALA A 409 12.88 -21.67 -1.84
CA ALA A 409 12.32 -22.77 -2.62
C ALA A 409 13.33 -23.27 -3.66
N VAL A 410 13.30 -24.57 -3.91
CA VAL A 410 13.93 -25.18 -5.07
C VAL A 410 12.84 -25.44 -6.11
N ARG A 411 12.96 -24.81 -7.28
CA ARG A 411 11.99 -24.93 -8.38
C ARG A 411 12.52 -25.89 -9.44
N ARG A 412 11.75 -26.93 -9.76
CA ARG A 412 12.03 -27.88 -10.84
C ARG A 412 10.79 -28.04 -11.71
N GLY A 413 10.90 -27.81 -13.01
CA GLY A 413 9.78 -27.95 -13.94
C GLY A 413 8.55 -27.11 -13.58
N GLY A 414 8.76 -25.91 -12.99
CA GLY A 414 7.66 -25.03 -12.56
C GLY A 414 7.13 -25.31 -11.14
N VAL A 415 7.48 -26.45 -10.53
CA VAL A 415 7.01 -26.83 -9.19
C VAL A 415 8.01 -26.38 -8.12
N ASN A 416 7.52 -25.73 -7.09
CA ASN A 416 8.29 -25.32 -5.91
C ASN A 416 8.29 -26.43 -4.86
N SER A 417 9.50 -26.86 -4.44
CA SER A 417 9.73 -27.59 -3.19
C SER A 417 10.25 -26.57 -2.17
N LEU A 418 9.49 -26.32 -1.10
CA LEU A 418 9.74 -25.24 -0.21
C LEU A 418 10.25 -25.74 1.13
N ALA A 419 11.29 -25.08 1.64
CA ALA A 419 11.69 -25.17 3.03
C ALA A 419 10.86 -24.22 3.90
N LEU A 420 10.77 -24.54 5.18
CA LEU A 420 10.22 -23.60 6.18
C LEU A 420 11.06 -22.32 6.24
N PRO A 421 10.48 -21.22 6.70
CA PRO A 421 11.23 -19.99 6.94
C PRO A 421 12.46 -20.23 7.83
N ILE A 422 13.59 -19.68 7.42
CA ILE A 422 14.88 -19.83 8.10
C ILE A 422 15.13 -18.53 8.84
N THR A 423 15.18 -18.59 10.15
CA THR A 423 15.44 -17.45 11.04
C THR A 423 16.90 -17.37 11.50
N ASP A 424 17.64 -18.47 11.49
CA ASP A 424 19.11 -18.44 11.62
C ASP A 424 19.74 -18.06 10.27
N VAL A 425 19.58 -16.79 9.92
CA VAL A 425 20.00 -16.27 8.61
C VAL A 425 21.50 -16.05 8.48
N LYS A 426 22.24 -16.07 9.62
CA LYS A 426 23.71 -15.93 9.63
C LYS A 426 24.42 -17.23 9.30
N SER A 427 23.72 -18.35 9.39
CA SER A 427 24.19 -19.66 8.96
C SER A 427 23.76 -19.92 7.51
N ALA A 428 24.61 -20.61 6.75
CA ALA A 428 24.32 -20.97 5.36
C ALA A 428 23.18 -22.01 5.30
N ALA A 429 22.05 -21.63 4.70
CA ALA A 429 20.95 -22.55 4.42
C ALA A 429 21.11 -23.14 3.03
N THR A 430 21.36 -24.44 2.92
CA THR A 430 21.68 -25.12 1.65
C THR A 430 20.68 -26.21 1.29
N PHE A 431 20.45 -26.41 0.00
CA PHE A 431 19.45 -27.31 -0.58
C PHE A 431 20.03 -28.07 -1.77
N ASP A 432 19.54 -29.28 -2.00
CA ASP A 432 19.81 -30.01 -3.24
C ASP A 432 19.21 -29.26 -4.44
N THR A 433 20.05 -28.87 -5.38
CA THR A 433 19.68 -28.19 -6.62
C THR A 433 20.07 -28.99 -7.87
N SER A 434 20.37 -30.27 -7.73
CA SER A 434 20.61 -31.18 -8.86
C SER A 434 19.43 -31.21 -9.83
N GLY A 435 19.66 -31.50 -11.09
CA GLY A 435 18.60 -31.65 -12.09
C GLY A 435 18.02 -30.36 -12.64
N ALA A 436 18.88 -29.38 -13.00
CA ALA A 436 18.50 -28.13 -13.64
C ALA A 436 17.46 -27.31 -12.84
N ALA A 437 17.64 -27.22 -11.53
CA ALA A 437 16.78 -26.48 -10.65
C ALA A 437 17.11 -24.97 -10.67
N THR A 438 16.15 -24.19 -10.20
CA THR A 438 16.31 -22.76 -9.86
C THR A 438 16.11 -22.61 -8.35
N LEU A 439 17.06 -22.00 -7.66
CA LEU A 439 16.85 -21.57 -6.29
C LEU A 439 16.07 -20.26 -6.29
N VAL A 440 14.98 -20.19 -5.57
CA VAL A 440 14.20 -18.98 -5.35
C VAL A 440 14.36 -18.58 -3.89
N VAL A 441 14.80 -17.34 -3.66
CA VAL A 441 15.10 -16.81 -2.33
C VAL A 441 14.31 -15.55 -2.10
N ALA A 442 13.52 -15.52 -1.03
CA ALA A 442 12.92 -14.30 -0.51
C ALA A 442 13.67 -13.89 0.77
N VAL A 443 14.25 -12.71 0.76
CA VAL A 443 14.83 -12.05 1.94
C VAL A 443 13.74 -11.23 2.60
N VAL A 444 13.40 -11.54 3.84
CA VAL A 444 12.20 -11.03 4.52
C VAL A 444 12.58 -10.21 5.74
N ASN A 445 12.04 -9.00 5.85
CA ASN A 445 12.15 -8.18 7.05
C ASN A 445 10.79 -8.20 7.78
N THR A 446 10.78 -8.77 8.98
CA THR A 446 9.56 -8.95 9.78
C THR A 446 9.34 -7.87 10.84
N ALA A 447 10.11 -6.79 10.82
CA ALA A 447 9.85 -5.65 11.68
C ALA A 447 8.44 -5.09 11.38
N ARG A 448 7.70 -4.71 12.41
CA ARG A 448 6.33 -4.20 12.30
C ARG A 448 6.29 -2.69 12.09
N GLU A 449 7.39 -2.03 12.35
CA GLU A 449 7.52 -0.58 12.28
C GLU A 449 8.96 -0.20 11.99
N GLY A 450 9.15 0.94 11.35
CA GLY A 450 10.44 1.58 11.25
C GLY A 450 10.71 2.37 12.53
N ASN A 451 11.87 2.18 13.15
CA ASN A 451 12.34 3.07 14.20
C ASN A 451 12.63 4.45 13.60
N ALA A 452 12.62 5.49 14.44
CA ALA A 452 12.90 6.86 14.00
C ALA A 452 14.20 6.92 13.17
N GLY A 453 14.06 7.14 11.85
CA GLY A 453 15.16 7.21 10.90
C GLY A 453 15.62 5.87 10.28
N VAL A 454 15.14 4.70 10.73
CA VAL A 454 15.51 3.39 10.16
C VAL A 454 14.28 2.69 9.61
N LEU A 455 13.99 2.91 8.33
CA LEU A 455 12.86 2.28 7.64
C LEU A 455 13.22 0.96 6.95
N SER A 456 14.48 0.54 6.96
CA SER A 456 14.94 -0.65 6.25
C SER A 456 16.17 -1.26 6.92
N LYS A 457 16.32 -2.58 6.77
CA LYS A 457 17.56 -3.30 7.05
C LYS A 457 18.40 -3.42 5.78
N ARG A 458 19.72 -3.56 5.92
CA ARG A 458 20.66 -3.63 4.80
C ARG A 458 21.72 -4.72 5.01
N PRO A 459 21.35 -5.97 5.28
CA PRO A 459 22.33 -7.03 5.42
C PRO A 459 23.10 -7.27 4.13
N GLY A 460 24.28 -7.83 4.23
CA GLY A 460 24.93 -8.50 3.11
C GLY A 460 24.13 -9.75 2.72
N LEU A 461 24.07 -10.06 1.42
CA LEU A 461 23.40 -11.26 0.89
C LEU A 461 24.37 -12.07 0.06
N CYS A 462 24.50 -13.35 0.39
CA CYS A 462 25.24 -14.36 -0.36
C CYS A 462 24.30 -15.44 -0.89
N ILE A 463 24.40 -15.80 -2.19
CA ILE A 463 23.69 -16.94 -2.80
C ILE A 463 24.68 -17.71 -3.67
N GLY A 464 24.81 -19.03 -3.44
CA GLY A 464 25.75 -19.87 -4.19
C GLY A 464 25.84 -21.29 -3.65
N SER A 465 26.87 -22.04 -4.09
CA SER A 465 27.27 -23.32 -3.49
C SER A 465 27.84 -23.12 -2.07
N PRO A 466 27.99 -24.17 -1.26
CA PRO A 466 28.54 -24.04 0.10
C PRO A 466 29.88 -23.32 0.16
N ASP A 467 30.81 -23.62 -0.76
CA ASP A 467 32.12 -22.97 -0.82
C ASP A 467 32.00 -21.49 -1.22
N GLU A 468 31.10 -21.20 -2.19
CA GLU A 468 30.84 -19.82 -2.64
C GLU A 468 30.18 -19.00 -1.52
N LEU A 469 29.30 -19.56 -0.70
CA LEU A 469 28.70 -18.92 0.46
C LEU A 469 29.75 -18.59 1.51
N SER A 470 30.64 -19.54 1.82
CA SER A 470 31.74 -19.34 2.77
C SER A 470 32.70 -18.22 2.32
N ALA A 471 33.07 -18.23 1.05
CA ALA A 471 33.93 -17.20 0.46
C ALA A 471 33.27 -15.82 0.47
N CYS A 472 31.99 -15.76 0.12
CA CYS A 472 31.18 -14.54 0.13
C CYS A 472 31.06 -13.95 1.55
N ALA A 473 30.69 -14.78 2.53
CA ALA A 473 30.53 -14.34 3.91
C ALA A 473 31.87 -13.83 4.51
N SER A 474 32.99 -14.49 4.19
CA SER A 474 34.31 -14.05 4.61
C SER A 474 34.72 -12.72 3.98
N ALA A 475 34.33 -12.49 2.72
CA ALA A 475 34.63 -11.25 2.01
C ALA A 475 33.77 -10.06 2.47
N LEU A 476 32.55 -10.33 3.01
CA LEU A 476 31.68 -9.32 3.61
C LEU A 476 32.01 -9.01 5.08
N ARG A 477 32.78 -9.89 5.73
CA ARG A 477 33.35 -9.70 7.07
C ARG A 477 34.84 -9.67 6.95
N PRO A 478 35.49 -8.59 6.46
CA PRO A 478 36.93 -8.51 6.49
C PRO A 478 37.39 -8.73 7.92
N ALA A 479 38.41 -9.56 8.09
CA ALA A 479 39.05 -9.72 9.40
C ALA A 479 39.37 -8.30 9.93
N PRO A 480 39.15 -8.01 11.22
CA PRO A 480 39.63 -6.77 11.80
C PRO A 480 41.07 -6.65 11.38
N ASP A 481 41.42 -5.50 10.78
CA ASP A 481 42.80 -5.23 10.35
C ASP A 481 43.70 -5.70 11.47
N ALA A 482 44.48 -6.74 11.19
CA ALA A 482 45.55 -7.12 12.09
C ALA A 482 46.47 -5.92 12.07
N GLY A 483 46.23 -5.00 13.00
CA GLY A 483 46.86 -3.70 13.03
C GLY A 483 48.32 -3.87 12.61
N ILE A 484 48.73 -3.18 11.55
CA ILE A 484 50.14 -3.11 11.22
C ILE A 484 50.81 -2.81 12.55
N PRO A 485 51.69 -3.68 13.08
CA PRO A 485 52.36 -3.34 14.32
C PRO A 485 52.95 -1.96 14.09
N ASP A 486 52.48 -0.99 14.86
CA ASP A 486 53.08 0.33 14.83
C ASP A 486 54.55 0.10 15.11
N ALA A 487 55.34 0.04 14.04
CA ALA A 487 56.79 0.01 14.15
C ALA A 487 57.13 1.39 14.69
N GLY A 488 57.05 1.51 16.01
CA GLY A 488 57.32 2.74 16.72
C GLY A 488 58.57 3.34 16.16
N VAL A 489 58.42 4.40 15.39
CA VAL A 489 59.55 5.26 15.06
C VAL A 489 60.05 5.73 16.43
N PRO A 490 61.31 5.42 16.82
CA PRO A 490 61.79 5.93 18.08
C PRO A 490 61.67 7.45 18.05
N ASP A 491 60.87 7.99 18.96
CA ASP A 491 60.76 9.43 19.16
C ASP A 491 62.17 9.93 19.55
N ALA A 492 62.88 10.45 18.54
CA ALA A 492 64.11 11.15 18.79
C ALA A 492 63.75 12.50 19.40
N GLY A 493 63.60 12.48 20.72
CA GLY A 493 63.28 13.65 21.52
C GLY A 493 64.17 14.83 21.12
N LEU A 494 63.59 15.80 20.45
CA LEU A 494 64.19 17.12 20.33
C LEU A 494 64.08 17.79 21.72
N PRO A 495 65.15 18.41 22.22
CA PRO A 495 65.12 19.09 23.49
C PRO A 495 64.07 20.20 23.45
N ASP A 496 63.15 20.17 24.41
CA ASP A 496 62.19 21.23 24.65
C ASP A 496 62.93 22.53 24.97
N SER A 497 62.99 23.45 24.01
CA SER A 497 63.48 24.82 24.23
C SER A 497 62.32 25.61 24.81
N GLY A 498 62.23 25.60 26.14
CA GLY A 498 61.24 26.35 26.91
C GLY A 498 61.18 27.83 26.50
N ILE A 499 60.10 28.21 25.86
CA ILE A 499 59.68 29.61 25.70
C ILE A 499 58.83 29.95 26.91
N PRO A 500 59.18 30.99 27.70
CA PRO A 500 58.34 31.39 28.81
C PRO A 500 57.01 31.90 28.32
N ASP A 501 55.94 31.35 28.87
CA ASP A 501 54.55 31.77 28.66
C ASP A 501 54.37 33.19 29.26
N ALA A 502 54.28 34.21 28.40
CA ALA A 502 53.92 35.56 28.80
C ALA A 502 52.39 35.66 28.87
N GLY A 503 51.87 35.47 30.06
CA GLY A 503 50.44 35.66 30.37
C GLY A 503 49.91 37.01 29.90
N THR A 504 48.96 37.02 29.01
CA THR A 504 48.17 38.19 28.68
C THR A 504 47.00 38.27 29.67
N PRO A 505 46.73 39.46 30.27
CA PRO A 505 45.61 39.61 31.18
C PRO A 505 44.29 39.53 30.41
N ASP A 506 43.35 38.77 30.97
CA ASP A 506 41.96 38.68 30.54
C ASP A 506 41.28 40.01 30.79
N ALA A 507 40.94 40.75 29.70
CA ALA A 507 40.16 41.97 29.76
C ALA A 507 38.67 41.59 29.59
N GLY A 508 37.98 41.50 30.71
CA GLY A 508 36.52 41.32 30.74
C GLY A 508 35.83 42.46 29.97
N THR A 509 35.13 42.10 28.92
CA THR A 509 34.18 43.03 28.25
C THR A 509 32.84 42.98 28.95
N ALA A 510 32.38 44.13 29.42
CA ALA A 510 31.08 44.33 30.03
C ALA A 510 29.97 44.07 29.02
N ASP A 511 28.95 43.32 29.48
CA ASP A 511 27.69 43.08 28.80
C ASP A 511 26.92 44.39 28.66
N ALA A 512 26.81 44.89 27.42
CA ALA A 512 25.99 46.06 27.10
C ALA A 512 24.65 45.58 26.56
N GLY A 513 23.61 45.61 27.41
CA GLY A 513 22.24 45.30 27.05
C GLY A 513 21.77 46.12 25.83
N ILE A 514 21.27 45.40 24.82
CA ILE A 514 20.59 45.99 23.66
C ILE A 514 19.11 46.18 24.02
N PRO A 515 18.51 47.37 23.84
CA PRO A 515 17.10 47.56 24.11
C PRO A 515 16.23 46.86 23.06
N ASP A 516 15.20 46.19 23.56
CA ASP A 516 14.11 45.56 22.83
C ASP A 516 13.42 46.56 21.89
N SER A 517 13.63 46.46 20.59
CA SER A 517 12.88 47.19 19.58
C SER A 517 11.84 46.24 18.97
N GLY A 518 10.58 46.46 19.34
CA GLY A 518 9.41 45.72 18.88
C GLY A 518 9.41 45.53 17.36
N VAL A 519 9.44 44.28 16.95
CA VAL A 519 9.18 43.88 15.57
C VAL A 519 7.70 43.53 15.47
N THR A 520 6.99 44.28 14.64
CA THR A 520 5.62 43.99 14.23
C THR A 520 5.52 42.60 13.66
N ALA A 521 4.53 41.84 14.14
CA ALA A 521 4.19 40.51 13.65
C ALA A 521 3.99 40.55 12.13
N VAL A 522 4.85 39.85 11.42
CA VAL A 522 4.63 39.48 10.00
C VAL A 522 3.82 38.20 10.03
N ASP A 523 2.67 38.21 9.36
CA ASP A 523 1.84 37.02 9.18
C ASP A 523 2.69 35.82 8.69
N PRO A 524 2.56 34.65 9.32
CA PRO A 524 3.25 33.45 8.82
C PRO A 524 2.71 33.09 7.43
N PRO A 525 3.58 32.63 6.53
CA PRO A 525 3.12 32.14 5.21
C PRO A 525 2.11 31.03 5.42
N LYS A 526 0.97 31.14 4.73
CA LYS A 526 -0.11 30.14 4.72
C LYS A 526 0.49 28.78 4.39
N GLY A 527 0.60 27.93 5.38
CA GLY A 527 1.00 26.53 5.22
C GLY A 527 0.03 25.85 4.27
N CYS A 528 0.56 25.13 3.30
CA CYS A 528 -0.21 24.22 2.46
C CYS A 528 -0.85 23.15 3.35
N GLY A 529 -2.11 23.33 3.68
CA GLY A 529 -2.94 22.28 4.27
C GLY A 529 -3.15 21.23 3.18
N CYS A 530 -2.57 20.05 3.36
CA CYS A 530 -3.02 18.88 2.61
C CYS A 530 -4.38 18.49 3.19
N SER A 531 -5.44 18.96 2.57
CA SER A 531 -6.73 18.29 2.70
C SER A 531 -6.57 16.89 2.07
N THR A 532 -7.10 15.87 2.70
CA THR A 532 -7.19 14.50 2.15
C THR A 532 -8.06 14.43 0.89
N ALA A 533 -8.65 15.53 0.47
CA ALA A 533 -9.25 15.75 -0.83
C ALA A 533 -8.24 16.43 -1.76
N SER A 534 -7.20 15.73 -2.16
CA SER A 534 -6.33 16.22 -3.23
C SER A 534 -7.00 15.93 -4.58
N PRO A 535 -7.05 16.90 -5.52
CA PRO A 535 -7.52 16.64 -6.89
C PRO A 535 -6.68 15.59 -7.62
N ALA A 536 -5.64 15.07 -6.99
CA ALA A 536 -4.82 13.98 -7.48
C ALA A 536 -5.46 12.60 -7.38
N LEU A 537 -6.52 12.37 -6.57
CA LEU A 537 -7.28 11.12 -6.60
C LEU A 537 -7.94 10.90 -7.97
N GLY A 538 -8.45 11.97 -8.59
CA GLY A 538 -9.02 11.90 -9.93
C GLY A 538 -8.04 11.43 -11.02
N ALA A 539 -6.76 11.81 -10.91
CA ALA A 539 -5.76 11.41 -11.91
C ALA A 539 -5.35 9.93 -11.80
N LEU A 540 -5.53 9.28 -10.65
CA LEU A 540 -5.12 7.90 -10.43
C LEU A 540 -6.20 6.88 -10.73
N LEU A 541 -7.46 7.20 -10.47
CA LEU A 541 -8.57 6.39 -10.95
C LEU A 541 -8.62 6.38 -12.49
N VAL A 542 -8.24 7.49 -13.15
CA VAL A 542 -8.01 7.52 -14.60
C VAL A 542 -6.84 6.61 -15.00
N LEU A 543 -5.79 6.48 -14.17
CA LEU A 543 -4.69 5.55 -14.47
C LEU A 543 -5.10 4.09 -14.22
N ALA A 544 -5.89 3.81 -13.19
CA ALA A 544 -6.46 2.48 -12.95
C ALA A 544 -7.42 2.08 -14.09
N SER A 545 -8.25 2.99 -14.55
CA SER A 545 -9.11 2.78 -15.72
C SER A 545 -8.32 2.63 -17.02
N ALA A 546 -7.21 3.35 -17.18
CA ALA A 546 -6.32 3.22 -18.35
C ALA A 546 -5.50 1.91 -18.33
N LEU A 547 -5.14 1.41 -17.16
CA LEU A 547 -4.49 0.12 -17.00
C LEU A 547 -5.48 -1.04 -17.21
N ARG A 548 -6.72 -0.91 -16.76
CA ARG A 548 -7.82 -1.85 -17.09
C ARG A 548 -8.04 -1.96 -18.61
N ARG A 549 -7.94 -0.84 -19.37
CA ARG A 549 -8.05 -0.84 -20.84
C ARG A 549 -6.97 -1.66 -21.56
N ARG A 550 -5.78 -1.81 -20.98
CA ARG A 550 -4.70 -2.61 -21.59
C ARG A 550 -4.84 -4.10 -21.32
N TYR A 551 -5.50 -4.50 -20.25
CA TYR A 551 -5.71 -5.91 -19.91
C TYR A 551 -6.93 -6.54 -20.62
N ALA A 552 -7.98 -5.79 -20.84
CA ALA A 552 -9.16 -6.26 -21.60
C ALA A 552 -8.90 -6.50 -23.09
N ALA A 553 -7.80 -5.98 -23.63
CA ALA A 553 -7.40 -6.19 -25.04
C ALA A 553 -6.48 -7.41 -25.23
N ALA A 554 -6.11 -8.13 -24.16
CA ALA A 554 -5.18 -9.26 -24.20
C ALA A 554 -5.86 -10.61 -23.82
N ASN A 555 -7.16 -10.61 -23.55
CA ASN A 555 -8.03 -11.77 -23.47
C ASN A 555 -9.18 -11.62 -24.49
#